data_9efb8672b730b0aaacdcc90d8610d250
#
_entry.id   9efb8672b730b0aaacdcc90d8610d250
#
_cell.length_a   1.000
_cell.length_b   1.000
_cell.length_c   1.000
_cell.angle_alpha   90.00
_cell.angle_beta   90.00
_cell.angle_gamma   90.00
#
_symmetry.space_group_name_H-M   'P 1'
#
loop_
_entity.id
_entity.type
_entity.pdbx_description
1 polymer ?
#
loop_
_entity_poly.entity_id
_entity_poly.type
_entity_poly.pdbx_seq_one_letter_code
_entity_poly.pdbx_strand_id
1 'polypeptide(L)'
;MLKMANLRLEFWDKDVEDKFIALKVEAYYDIIKELLFAHLYKNGYNCTNHLCLIAYLKEKIKDFDFEIQKVDELRKVRNEISYRGLTIKKDYFERNELEFKNIIQRLKEEANSIQ
;
A
#
# COMPACT_ATOMS: atom_id res chain seq x y z
N MET A 1 -7.85 -9.04 9.09
CA MET A 1 -7.24 -8.16 8.08
C MET A 1 -5.81 -7.77 8.41
N LEU A 2 -5.55 -7.14 9.55
CA LEU A 2 -4.19 -6.70 9.91
C LEU A 2 -3.20 -7.86 10.03
N LYS A 3 -3.67 -9.03 10.43
CA LYS A 3 -2.83 -10.21 10.54
C LYS A 3 -2.20 -10.61 9.21
N MET A 4 -2.98 -10.60 8.12
CA MET A 4 -2.46 -10.93 6.80
C MET A 4 -1.47 -9.88 6.29
N ALA A 5 -1.75 -8.60 6.53
CA ALA A 5 -0.83 -7.53 6.16
C ALA A 5 0.51 -7.71 6.89
N ASN A 6 0.49 -8.03 8.17
CA ASN A 6 1.70 -8.26 8.95
C ASN A 6 2.49 -9.47 8.46
N LEU A 7 1.81 -10.56 8.12
CA LEU A 7 2.46 -11.77 7.59
C LEU A 7 3.11 -11.50 6.22
N ARG A 8 2.42 -10.76 5.35
CA ARG A 8 2.97 -10.39 4.04
C ARG A 8 4.19 -9.50 4.19
N LEU A 9 4.13 -8.52 5.10
CA LEU A 9 5.25 -7.63 5.33
C LEU A 9 6.46 -8.42 5.87
N GLU A 10 6.24 -9.30 6.82
CA GLU A 10 7.30 -10.15 7.37
C GLU A 10 7.95 -10.99 6.28
N PHE A 11 7.15 -11.61 5.41
CA PHE A 11 7.66 -12.44 4.31
C PHE A 11 8.50 -11.62 3.33
N TRP A 12 8.01 -10.43 2.96
CA TRP A 12 8.61 -9.62 1.89
C TRP A 12 9.64 -8.61 2.38
N ASP A 13 9.87 -8.48 3.68
CA ASP A 13 10.87 -7.58 4.25
C ASP A 13 12.26 -8.23 4.18
N LYS A 14 12.72 -8.44 2.95
CA LYS A 14 14.02 -9.06 2.64
C LYS A 14 14.43 -8.67 1.23
N ASP A 15 15.71 -8.76 0.94
CA ASP A 15 16.18 -8.61 -0.43
C ASP A 15 15.72 -9.79 -1.28
N VAL A 16 15.35 -9.49 -2.51
CA VAL A 16 14.97 -10.50 -3.48
C VAL A 16 15.74 -10.28 -4.78
N GLU A 17 15.89 -11.34 -5.57
CA GLU A 17 16.48 -11.23 -6.89
C GLU A 17 15.65 -10.36 -7.82
N ASP A 18 16.26 -9.76 -8.81
CA ASP A 18 15.60 -8.84 -9.76
C ASP A 18 14.33 -9.43 -10.36
N LYS A 19 14.35 -10.72 -10.67
CA LYS A 19 13.18 -11.41 -11.26
C LYS A 19 11.97 -11.45 -10.36
N PHE A 20 12.14 -11.22 -9.05
CA PHE A 20 11.04 -11.24 -8.08
C PHE A 20 10.60 -9.84 -7.65
N ILE A 21 11.23 -8.78 -8.15
CA ILE A 21 10.90 -7.42 -7.73
C ILE A 21 9.44 -7.06 -8.04
N ALA A 22 8.93 -7.45 -9.20
CA ALA A 22 7.53 -7.17 -9.54
C ALA A 22 6.57 -7.78 -8.51
N LEU A 23 6.86 -9.01 -8.05
CA LEU A 23 6.05 -9.66 -7.01
C LEU A 23 6.14 -8.92 -5.69
N LYS A 24 7.31 -8.40 -5.34
CA LYS A 24 7.49 -7.63 -4.12
C LYS A 24 6.72 -6.31 -4.17
N VAL A 25 6.72 -5.63 -5.32
CA VAL A 25 5.95 -4.40 -5.52
C VAL A 25 4.45 -4.68 -5.37
N GLU A 26 3.96 -5.74 -5.99
CA GLU A 26 2.56 -6.13 -5.85
C GLU A 26 2.20 -6.43 -4.40
N ALA A 27 3.08 -7.13 -3.68
CA ALA A 27 2.88 -7.47 -2.28
C ALA A 27 2.77 -6.21 -1.41
N TYR A 28 3.64 -5.23 -1.62
CA TYR A 28 3.59 -3.96 -0.88
C TYR A 28 2.29 -3.22 -1.16
N TYR A 29 1.84 -3.20 -2.41
CA TYR A 29 0.55 -2.60 -2.74
C TYR A 29 -0.60 -3.31 -2.01
N ASP A 30 -0.59 -4.63 -2.01
CA ASP A 30 -1.63 -5.43 -1.34
C ASP A 30 -1.64 -5.19 0.17
N ILE A 31 -0.46 -5.05 0.79
CA ILE A 31 -0.34 -4.73 2.21
C ILE A 31 -0.97 -3.36 2.50
N ILE A 32 -0.60 -2.35 1.72
CA ILE A 32 -1.13 -1.00 1.89
C ILE A 32 -2.65 -0.99 1.69
N LYS A 33 -3.13 -1.64 0.65
CA LYS A 33 -4.56 -1.72 0.34
C LYS A 33 -5.34 -2.37 1.49
N GLU A 34 -4.81 -3.45 2.04
CA GLU A 34 -5.44 -4.15 3.16
C GLU A 34 -5.54 -3.25 4.38
N LEU A 35 -4.49 -2.50 4.69
CA LEU A 35 -4.50 -1.55 5.80
C LEU A 35 -5.48 -0.41 5.56
N LEU A 36 -5.59 0.09 4.34
CA LEU A 36 -6.54 1.14 3.98
C LEU A 36 -7.98 0.65 4.15
N PHE A 37 -8.30 -0.55 3.69
CA PHE A 37 -9.63 -1.10 3.87
C PHE A 37 -9.94 -1.40 5.32
N ALA A 38 -8.96 -1.83 6.10
CA ALA A 38 -9.15 -2.02 7.54
C ALA A 38 -9.52 -0.70 8.23
N HIS A 39 -8.84 0.38 7.87
CA HIS A 39 -9.15 1.73 8.37
C HIS A 39 -10.58 2.14 7.99
N LEU A 40 -10.93 1.92 6.73
CA LEU A 40 -12.24 2.26 6.19
C LEU A 40 -13.36 1.54 6.94
N TYR A 41 -13.25 0.21 7.04
CA TYR A 41 -14.28 -0.61 7.70
C TYR A 41 -14.41 -0.30 9.18
N LYS A 42 -13.31 -0.02 9.84
CA LYS A 42 -13.32 0.32 11.26
C LYS A 42 -14.10 1.58 11.54
N ASN A 43 -14.15 2.50 10.57
CA ASN A 43 -14.90 3.74 10.66
C ASN A 43 -16.31 3.65 10.07
N GLY A 44 -16.76 2.45 9.73
CA GLY A 44 -18.12 2.24 9.24
C GLY A 44 -18.37 2.60 7.79
N TYR A 45 -17.31 2.77 7.01
CA TYR A 45 -17.42 3.12 5.59
C TYR A 45 -17.21 1.90 4.70
N ASN A 46 -17.74 1.97 3.49
CA ASN A 46 -17.57 0.93 2.49
C ASN A 46 -17.37 1.59 1.13
N CYS A 47 -16.28 1.26 0.47
CA CYS A 47 -15.95 1.79 -0.86
C CYS A 47 -15.69 0.62 -1.81
N THR A 48 -16.14 0.78 -3.06
CA THR A 48 -15.96 -0.24 -4.09
C THR A 48 -14.89 0.14 -5.12
N ASN A 49 -14.41 1.38 -5.10
CA ASN A 49 -13.40 1.84 -6.05
C ASN A 49 -12.39 2.77 -5.37
N HIS A 50 -11.27 3.01 -6.06
CA HIS A 50 -10.19 3.80 -5.48
C HIS A 50 -10.52 5.29 -5.36
N LEU A 51 -11.41 5.84 -6.20
CA LEU A 51 -11.82 7.25 -6.09
C LEU A 51 -12.53 7.50 -4.77
N CYS A 52 -13.43 6.61 -4.40
CA CYS A 52 -14.11 6.66 -3.11
C CYS A 52 -13.11 6.55 -1.96
N LEU A 53 -12.16 5.63 -2.07
CA LEU A 53 -11.13 5.43 -1.06
C LEU A 53 -10.24 6.66 -0.89
N ILE A 54 -9.81 7.26 -2.00
CA ILE A 54 -8.98 8.47 -1.96
C ILE A 54 -9.74 9.64 -1.32
N ALA A 55 -11.01 9.84 -1.69
CA ALA A 55 -11.84 10.89 -1.10
C ALA A 55 -11.96 10.70 0.41
N TYR A 56 -12.18 9.46 0.85
CA TYR A 56 -12.24 9.13 2.28
C TYR A 56 -10.94 9.48 2.99
N LEU A 57 -9.79 9.09 2.42
CA LEU A 57 -8.49 9.32 3.04
C LEU A 57 -8.19 10.82 3.17
N LYS A 58 -8.50 11.62 2.15
CA LYS A 58 -8.29 13.06 2.19
C LYS A 58 -9.08 13.72 3.31
N GLU A 59 -10.28 13.21 3.56
CA GLU A 59 -11.15 13.76 4.61
C GLU A 59 -10.73 13.29 6.00
N LYS A 60 -10.34 12.03 6.15
CA LYS A 60 -10.18 11.39 7.46
C LYS A 60 -8.76 11.40 8.01
N ILE A 61 -7.75 11.47 7.15
CA ILE A 61 -6.36 11.46 7.60
C ILE A 61 -5.72 12.80 7.19
N LYS A 62 -5.37 13.61 8.18
CA LYS A 62 -4.73 14.91 7.94
C LYS A 62 -3.29 14.73 7.49
N ASP A 63 -2.83 15.65 6.62
CA ASP A 63 -1.44 15.68 6.15
C ASP A 63 -1.01 14.36 5.52
N PHE A 64 -1.92 13.75 4.74
CA PHE A 64 -1.68 12.48 4.08
C PHE A 64 -1.68 12.59 2.55
N ASP A 65 -1.68 13.81 2.01
CA ASP A 65 -1.79 14.01 0.56
C ASP A 65 -0.62 13.43 -0.22
N PHE A 66 0.60 13.57 0.29
CA PHE A 66 1.78 13.01 -0.34
C PHE A 66 1.69 11.48 -0.38
N GLU A 67 1.30 10.86 0.72
CA GLU A 67 1.17 9.42 0.85
C GLU A 67 0.05 8.89 -0.05
N ILE A 68 -1.06 9.60 -0.15
CA ILE A 68 -2.17 9.24 -1.06
C ILE A 68 -1.68 9.23 -2.50
N GLN A 69 -0.90 10.23 -2.89
CA GLN A 69 -0.32 10.31 -4.23
C GLN A 69 0.62 9.13 -4.49
N LYS A 70 1.44 8.78 -3.52
CA LYS A 70 2.34 7.62 -3.62
C LYS A 70 1.58 6.31 -3.76
N VAL A 71 0.51 6.13 -3.01
CA VAL A 71 -0.35 4.95 -3.11
C VAL A 71 -0.98 4.87 -4.50
N ASP A 72 -1.44 5.99 -5.04
CA ASP A 72 -2.03 6.01 -6.39
C ASP A 72 -0.99 5.68 -7.47
N GLU A 73 0.23 6.19 -7.34
CA GLU A 73 1.32 5.83 -8.23
C GLU A 73 1.62 4.33 -8.17
N LEU A 74 1.68 3.79 -6.96
CA LEU A 74 1.93 2.36 -6.75
C LEU A 74 0.80 1.51 -7.35
N ARG A 75 -0.45 1.95 -7.23
CA ARG A 75 -1.59 1.30 -7.85
C ARG A 75 -1.42 1.21 -9.37
N LYS A 76 -1.00 2.31 -9.99
CA LYS A 76 -0.77 2.34 -11.43
C LYS A 76 0.35 1.38 -11.85
N VAL A 77 1.44 1.37 -11.11
CA VAL A 77 2.56 0.45 -11.37
C VAL A 77 2.08 -1.00 -11.24
N ARG A 78 1.33 -1.31 -10.18
CA ARG A 78 0.79 -2.65 -9.97
C ARG A 78 -0.12 -3.08 -11.12
N ASN A 79 -0.94 -2.17 -11.63
CA ASN A 79 -1.81 -2.47 -12.77
C ASN A 79 -1.01 -2.75 -14.03
N GLU A 80 0.07 -2.01 -14.28
CA GLU A 80 0.96 -2.26 -15.41
C GLU A 80 1.61 -3.65 -15.32
N ILE A 81 2.03 -4.05 -14.13
CA ILE A 81 2.58 -5.39 -13.89
C ILE A 81 1.52 -6.45 -14.20
N SER A 82 0.33 -6.30 -13.66
CA SER A 82 -0.74 -7.32 -13.76
C SER A 82 -1.30 -7.45 -15.16
N TYR A 83 -1.50 -6.33 -15.87
CA TYR A 83 -2.19 -6.33 -17.16
C TYR A 83 -1.26 -6.33 -18.36
N ARG A 84 -0.03 -5.85 -18.23
CA ARG A 84 0.94 -5.73 -19.33
C ARG A 84 2.20 -6.56 -19.13
N GLY A 85 2.34 -7.22 -18.00
CA GLY A 85 3.54 -7.98 -17.70
C GLY A 85 4.78 -7.10 -17.60
N LEU A 86 4.62 -5.86 -17.14
CA LEU A 86 5.73 -4.92 -17.02
C LEU A 86 6.80 -5.46 -16.07
N THR A 87 8.07 -5.39 -16.52
CA THR A 87 9.20 -5.73 -15.68
C THR A 87 9.62 -4.49 -14.88
N ILE A 88 9.74 -4.64 -13.56
CA ILE A 88 10.13 -3.55 -12.67
C ILE A 88 11.59 -3.73 -12.29
N LYS A 89 12.36 -2.66 -12.44
CA LYS A 89 13.77 -2.65 -12.05
C LYS A 89 13.89 -2.52 -10.53
N LYS A 90 14.91 -3.15 -9.99
CA LYS A 90 15.18 -3.14 -8.55
C LYS A 90 15.38 -1.73 -8.01
N ASP A 91 16.00 -0.83 -8.77
CA ASP A 91 16.23 0.55 -8.34
C ASP A 91 14.94 1.34 -8.13
N TYR A 92 13.88 1.05 -8.89
CA TYR A 92 12.57 1.66 -8.65
C TYR A 92 12.09 1.33 -7.23
N PHE A 93 12.16 0.07 -6.86
CA PHE A 93 11.71 -0.36 -5.53
C PHE A 93 12.60 0.25 -4.44
N GLU A 94 13.92 0.20 -4.61
CA GLU A 94 14.87 0.71 -3.64
C GLU A 94 14.67 2.21 -3.37
N ARG A 95 14.38 3.00 -4.41
CA ARG A 95 14.12 4.43 -4.27
C ARG A 95 12.84 4.74 -3.51
N ASN A 96 11.87 3.84 -3.54
CA ASN A 96 10.55 4.08 -2.97
C ASN A 96 10.27 3.24 -1.71
N GLU A 97 11.16 2.32 -1.37
CA GLU A 97 10.93 1.38 -0.26
C GLU A 97 10.69 2.08 1.07
N LEU A 98 11.50 3.08 1.39
CA LEU A 98 11.35 3.81 2.64
C LEU A 98 9.99 4.49 2.73
N GLU A 99 9.54 5.10 1.65
CA GLU A 99 8.24 5.76 1.61
C GLU A 99 7.10 4.77 1.77
N PHE A 100 7.19 3.61 1.13
CA PHE A 100 6.19 2.55 1.29
C PHE A 100 6.12 2.06 2.74
N LYS A 101 7.27 1.86 3.37
CA LYS A 101 7.33 1.45 4.77
C LYS A 101 6.79 2.51 5.71
N ASN A 102 7.04 3.78 5.42
CA ASN A 102 6.49 4.90 6.21
C ASN A 102 4.97 4.96 6.10
N ILE A 103 4.43 4.74 4.90
CA ILE A 103 2.99 4.70 4.69
C ILE A 103 2.38 3.55 5.49
N ILE A 104 2.98 2.38 5.42
CA ILE A 104 2.51 1.20 6.16
C ILE A 104 2.51 1.48 7.66
N GLN A 105 3.59 2.04 8.18
CA GLN A 105 3.71 2.35 9.59
C GLN A 105 2.64 3.36 10.03
N ARG A 106 2.44 4.41 9.26
CA ARG A 106 1.43 5.42 9.57
C ARG A 106 0.02 4.82 9.56
N LEU A 107 -0.30 3.97 8.59
CA LEU A 107 -1.61 3.32 8.53
C LEU A 107 -1.83 2.39 9.72
N LYS A 108 -0.80 1.69 10.18
CA LYS A 108 -0.88 0.87 11.37
C LYS A 108 -1.15 1.72 12.62
N GLU A 109 -0.49 2.86 12.74
CA GLU A 109 -0.71 3.78 13.86
C GLU A 109 -2.14 4.32 13.85
N GLU A 110 -2.64 4.72 12.69
CA GLU A 110 -4.02 5.19 12.55
C GLU A 110 -5.03 4.09 12.91
N ALA A 111 -4.78 2.85 12.49
CA ALA A 111 -5.65 1.73 12.83
C ALA A 111 -5.67 1.47 14.33
N ASN A 112 -4.56 1.64 15.03
CA ASN A 112 -4.45 1.42 16.47
C ASN A 112 -5.08 2.56 17.27
N SER A 113 -5.03 3.79 16.78
CA SER A 113 -5.51 4.96 17.50
C SER A 113 -7.03 5.06 17.60
N ILE A 114 -7.76 4.25 16.82
CA ILE A 114 -9.22 4.30 16.72
C ILE A 114 -9.91 3.28 17.63
N GLN A 115 -9.15 2.63 18.46
CA GLN A 115 -9.72 1.63 19.40
C GLN A 115 -10.50 2.26 20.53
#